data_8e46760528228ff991d753dfebc7a94a
#
_entry.id   8e46760528228ff991d753dfebc7a94a
#
_cell.length_a   1.000
_cell.length_b   1.000
_cell.length_c   1.000
_cell.angle_alpha   90.00
_cell.angle_beta   90.00
_cell.angle_gamma   90.00
#
_symmetry.space_group_name_H-M   'P 1'
#
loop_
_entity.id
_entity.type
_entity.pdbx_description
1 polymer ?
#
loop_
_entity_poly.entity_id
_entity_poly.type
_entity_poly.pdbx_seq_one_letter_code
_entity_poly.pdbx_strand_id
1 'polypeptide(L)'
;MKRSYLNIAGAVLLFAGLLNIYAHLGTEGWRVLFWYSNFSAILGAIGILTKRNYIVNAVLFTAIPLEAPWVFDFIRVLFGGDSIGFSQWVFYEKNMLIVFSTIFLHTILIPIAFYGTYVLGFSRKSFPFMVFIYFLFLAPATYIFTDSSMNTNCVFRRCGFLKSGVVESPLMNLLYYYGENFLVACVSFLGVMFFFKKILKKDPLVS
;
A
#
# COMPACT_ATOMS: atom_id res chain seq x y z
N MET A 1 -3.31 25.72 -11.94
CA MET A 1 -4.27 24.63 -12.19
C MET A 1 -3.83 23.29 -11.61
N LYS A 2 -2.65 22.72 -11.93
CA LYS A 2 -2.20 21.39 -11.39
C LYS A 2 -2.08 21.31 -9.85
N ARG A 3 -1.76 22.40 -9.16
CA ARG A 3 -1.57 22.40 -7.68
C ARG A 3 -2.86 22.37 -6.87
N SER A 4 -3.98 22.90 -7.40
CA SER A 4 -5.29 22.84 -6.72
C SER A 4 -5.86 21.42 -6.71
N TYR A 5 -5.71 20.68 -7.80
CA TYR A 5 -6.13 19.27 -7.86
C TYR A 5 -5.30 18.38 -6.97
N LEU A 6 -4.05 18.75 -6.68
CA LEU A 6 -3.19 17.98 -5.76
C LEU A 6 -3.76 17.97 -4.33
N ASN A 7 -4.22 19.11 -3.83
CA ASN A 7 -4.84 19.18 -2.50
C ASN A 7 -6.14 18.37 -2.44
N ILE A 8 -6.94 18.40 -3.51
CA ILE A 8 -8.14 17.57 -3.61
C ILE A 8 -7.77 16.07 -3.57
N ALA A 9 -6.77 15.67 -4.35
CA ALA A 9 -6.31 14.28 -4.36
C ALA A 9 -5.82 13.83 -2.96
N GLY A 10 -5.07 14.70 -2.25
CA GLY A 10 -4.65 14.42 -0.88
C GLY A 10 -5.82 14.31 0.10
N ALA A 11 -6.82 15.19 -0.02
CA ALA A 11 -8.03 15.13 0.81
C ALA A 11 -8.87 13.87 0.54
N VAL A 12 -9.01 13.48 -0.73
CA VAL A 12 -9.72 12.25 -1.12
C VAL A 12 -9.01 11.02 -0.57
N LEU A 13 -7.68 10.97 -0.64
CA LEU A 13 -6.90 9.86 -0.11
C LEU A 13 -7.00 9.77 1.41
N LEU A 14 -6.95 10.91 2.11
CA LEU A 14 -7.16 10.97 3.56
C LEU A 14 -8.55 10.46 3.93
N PHE A 15 -9.57 10.95 3.25
CA PHE A 15 -10.95 10.52 3.45
C PHE A 15 -11.12 9.00 3.25
N ALA A 16 -10.56 8.45 2.18
CA ALA A 16 -10.63 7.02 1.91
C ALA A 16 -9.96 6.18 3.01
N GLY A 17 -8.77 6.59 3.47
CA GLY A 17 -8.08 5.92 4.57
C GLY A 17 -8.86 5.98 5.88
N LEU A 18 -9.39 7.16 6.24
CA LEU A 18 -10.19 7.32 7.46
C LEU A 18 -11.52 6.58 7.37
N LEU A 19 -12.18 6.56 6.21
CA LEU A 19 -13.42 5.82 5.99
C LEU A 19 -13.19 4.32 6.16
N ASN A 20 -12.10 3.79 5.59
CA ASN A 20 -11.79 2.37 5.71
C ASN A 20 -11.43 1.98 7.15
N ILE A 21 -10.67 2.82 7.86
CA ILE A 21 -10.40 2.62 9.30
C ILE A 21 -11.73 2.59 10.07
N TYR A 22 -12.60 3.58 9.87
CA TYR A 22 -13.89 3.64 10.55
C TYR A 22 -14.76 2.40 10.29
N ALA A 23 -14.83 1.96 9.03
CA ALA A 23 -15.62 0.79 8.63
C ALA A 23 -15.16 -0.49 9.34
N HIS A 24 -13.86 -0.65 9.57
CA HIS A 24 -13.27 -1.85 10.17
C HIS A 24 -13.08 -1.77 11.69
N LEU A 25 -13.24 -0.60 12.32
CA LEU A 25 -13.03 -0.44 13.77
C LEU A 25 -13.91 -1.39 14.61
N GLY A 26 -15.14 -1.64 14.17
CA GLY A 26 -16.07 -2.52 14.88
C GLY A 26 -15.71 -4.00 14.85
N THR A 27 -14.97 -4.44 13.83
CA THR A 27 -14.58 -5.84 13.64
C THR A 27 -13.14 -6.13 14.06
N GLU A 28 -12.23 -5.21 13.83
CA GLU A 28 -10.80 -5.41 14.02
C GLU A 28 -10.18 -4.50 15.09
N GLY A 29 -10.97 -3.55 15.59
CA GLY A 29 -10.52 -2.58 16.58
C GLY A 29 -9.38 -1.70 16.05
N TRP A 30 -8.55 -1.19 16.96
CA TRP A 30 -7.43 -0.31 16.61
C TRP A 30 -6.35 -0.95 15.72
N ARG A 31 -6.32 -2.28 15.59
CA ARG A 31 -5.33 -3.02 14.75
C ARG A 31 -5.42 -2.65 13.29
N VAL A 32 -6.58 -2.19 12.82
CA VAL A 32 -6.80 -1.70 11.45
C VAL A 32 -5.87 -0.56 11.06
N LEU A 33 -5.31 0.18 12.03
CA LEU A 33 -4.33 1.23 11.78
C LEU A 33 -3.01 0.70 11.21
N PHE A 34 -2.67 -0.56 11.49
CA PHE A 34 -1.46 -1.21 10.99
C PHE A 34 -1.65 -1.88 9.62
N TRP A 35 -2.85 -1.86 9.06
CA TRP A 35 -3.03 -2.29 7.70
C TRP A 35 -2.25 -1.39 6.75
N TYR A 36 -1.47 -2.02 5.89
CA TYR A 36 -0.59 -1.32 4.96
C TYR A 36 -1.34 -0.25 4.16
N SER A 37 -2.51 -0.58 3.60
CA SER A 37 -3.33 0.34 2.80
C SER A 37 -3.79 1.56 3.58
N ASN A 38 -4.27 1.39 4.82
CA ASN A 38 -4.71 2.47 5.68
C ASN A 38 -3.55 3.39 6.07
N PHE A 39 -2.45 2.79 6.51
CA PHE A 39 -1.24 3.51 6.87
C PHE A 39 -0.70 4.31 5.69
N SER A 40 -0.63 3.68 4.50
CA SER A 40 -0.14 4.30 3.27
C SER A 40 -1.04 5.41 2.76
N ALA A 41 -2.37 5.27 2.90
CA ALA A 41 -3.31 6.32 2.53
C ALA A 41 -3.12 7.59 3.37
N ILE A 42 -3.03 7.44 4.70
CA ILE A 42 -2.80 8.57 5.61
C ILE A 42 -1.44 9.19 5.32
N LEU A 43 -0.38 8.38 5.24
CA LEU A 43 0.97 8.87 4.97
C LEU A 43 1.08 9.57 3.60
N GLY A 44 0.46 8.98 2.56
CA GLY A 44 0.39 9.55 1.22
C GLY A 44 -0.36 10.87 1.20
N ALA A 45 -1.50 10.94 1.89
CA ALA A 45 -2.28 12.17 2.04
C ALA A 45 -1.45 13.28 2.74
N ILE A 46 -0.78 12.96 3.85
CA ILE A 46 0.13 13.89 4.53
C ILE A 46 1.22 14.37 3.56
N GLY A 47 1.86 13.44 2.82
CA GLY A 47 2.89 13.79 1.84
C GLY A 47 2.40 14.74 0.76
N ILE A 48 1.20 14.50 0.23
CA ILE A 48 0.57 15.34 -0.79
C ILE A 48 0.20 16.71 -0.24
N LEU A 49 -0.51 16.78 0.90
CA LEU A 49 -0.99 18.02 1.50
C LEU A 49 0.17 18.91 1.98
N THR A 50 1.24 18.31 2.51
CA THR A 50 2.45 19.01 2.93
C THR A 50 3.47 19.20 1.79
N LYS A 51 3.17 18.72 0.58
CA LYS A 51 4.02 18.79 -0.62
C LYS A 51 5.40 18.15 -0.42
N ARG A 52 5.47 17.07 0.38
CA ARG A 52 6.70 16.32 0.65
C ARG A 52 6.81 15.15 -0.34
N ASN A 53 7.48 15.39 -1.45
CA ASN A 53 7.62 14.40 -2.53
C ASN A 53 8.23 13.07 -2.06
N TYR A 54 9.22 13.08 -1.16
CA TYR A 54 9.85 11.85 -0.66
C TYR A 54 8.86 10.92 0.06
N ILE A 55 7.84 11.49 0.73
CA ILE A 55 6.79 10.70 1.38
C ILE A 55 5.88 10.06 0.32
N VAL A 56 5.41 10.85 -0.64
CA VAL A 56 4.51 10.37 -1.70
C VAL A 56 5.19 9.30 -2.56
N ASN A 57 6.47 9.51 -2.89
CA ASN A 57 7.24 8.53 -3.64
C ASN A 57 7.43 7.22 -2.86
N ALA A 58 7.72 7.29 -1.55
CA ALA A 58 7.83 6.11 -0.70
C ALA A 58 6.54 5.29 -0.68
N VAL A 59 5.39 5.97 -0.56
CA VAL A 59 4.07 5.33 -0.67
C VAL A 59 3.89 4.67 -2.03
N LEU A 60 4.22 5.35 -3.13
CA LEU A 60 4.07 4.77 -4.47
C LEU A 60 4.90 3.50 -4.65
N PHE A 61 6.17 3.50 -4.22
CA PHE A 61 7.06 2.34 -4.41
C PHE A 61 6.62 1.10 -3.65
N THR A 62 6.02 1.30 -2.48
CA THR A 62 5.51 0.20 -1.67
C THR A 62 4.08 -0.17 -2.05
N ALA A 63 3.26 0.78 -2.51
CA ALA A 63 1.91 0.49 -2.96
C ALA A 63 1.87 -0.38 -4.22
N ILE A 64 2.80 -0.20 -5.17
CA ILE A 64 2.84 -1.02 -6.37
C ILE A 64 2.93 -2.52 -6.02
N PRO A 65 3.93 -3.01 -5.24
CA PRO A 65 4.02 -4.43 -4.93
C PRO A 65 2.96 -4.95 -3.97
N LEU A 66 2.45 -4.12 -3.07
CA LEU A 66 1.56 -4.57 -2.00
C LEU A 66 0.07 -4.43 -2.37
N GLU A 67 -0.28 -3.40 -3.15
CA GLU A 67 -1.66 -3.11 -3.52
C GLU A 67 -2.03 -3.59 -4.92
N ALA A 68 -1.10 -3.56 -5.89
CA ALA A 68 -1.41 -3.98 -7.25
C ALA A 68 -1.87 -5.46 -7.34
N PRO A 69 -1.28 -6.42 -6.60
CA PRO A 69 -1.78 -7.78 -6.54
C PRO A 69 -3.22 -7.88 -6.04
N TRP A 70 -3.59 -7.06 -5.05
CA TRP A 70 -4.96 -7.00 -4.53
C TRP A 70 -5.94 -6.50 -5.61
N VAL A 71 -5.61 -5.38 -6.25
CA VAL A 71 -6.44 -4.80 -7.32
C VAL A 71 -6.57 -5.76 -8.50
N PHE A 72 -5.47 -6.41 -8.89
CA PHE A 72 -5.48 -7.41 -9.95
C PHE A 72 -6.38 -8.60 -9.62
N ASP A 73 -6.27 -9.15 -8.41
CA ASP A 73 -7.10 -10.23 -7.93
C ASP A 73 -8.59 -9.85 -7.91
N PHE A 74 -8.89 -8.65 -7.38
CA PHE A 74 -10.25 -8.12 -7.34
C PHE A 74 -10.87 -8.02 -8.75
N ILE A 75 -10.15 -7.43 -9.70
CA ILE A 75 -10.60 -7.32 -11.09
C ILE A 75 -10.82 -8.72 -11.69
N ARG A 76 -9.88 -9.64 -11.47
CA ARG A 76 -9.97 -11.01 -11.98
C ARG A 76 -11.24 -11.72 -11.48
N VAL A 77 -11.52 -11.65 -10.17
CA VAL A 77 -12.74 -12.25 -9.59
C VAL A 77 -14.01 -11.57 -10.08
N LEU A 78 -14.00 -10.24 -10.22
CA LEU A 78 -15.11 -9.46 -10.75
C LEU A 78 -15.52 -9.91 -12.16
N PHE A 79 -14.58 -10.34 -12.97
CA PHE A 79 -14.81 -10.88 -14.33
C PHE A 79 -14.95 -12.40 -14.38
N GLY A 80 -15.21 -13.06 -13.25
CA GLY A 80 -15.53 -14.50 -13.19
C GLY A 80 -14.31 -15.42 -13.15
N GLY A 81 -13.09 -14.90 -12.95
CA GLY A 81 -11.90 -15.71 -12.73
C GLY A 81 -11.75 -16.16 -11.26
N ASP A 82 -10.97 -17.21 -11.04
CA ASP A 82 -10.67 -17.69 -9.69
C ASP A 82 -9.77 -16.70 -8.94
N SER A 83 -10.04 -16.50 -7.64
CA SER A 83 -9.18 -15.67 -6.79
C SER A 83 -7.82 -16.32 -6.57
N ILE A 84 -6.79 -15.50 -6.56
CA ILE A 84 -5.44 -15.88 -6.13
C ILE A 84 -5.19 -15.65 -4.64
N GLY A 85 -6.23 -15.20 -3.90
CA GLY A 85 -6.27 -15.17 -2.44
C GLY A 85 -5.99 -13.83 -1.78
N PHE A 86 -6.01 -12.71 -2.52
CA PHE A 86 -5.84 -11.37 -1.94
C PHE A 86 -7.16 -10.67 -1.63
N SER A 87 -8.14 -10.74 -2.55
CA SER A 87 -9.37 -9.95 -2.48
C SER A 87 -10.64 -10.76 -2.29
N GLN A 88 -10.55 -12.10 -2.32
CA GLN A 88 -11.71 -12.99 -2.31
C GLN A 88 -12.69 -12.71 -1.18
N TRP A 89 -12.20 -12.37 0.00
CA TRP A 89 -13.03 -12.12 1.18
C TRP A 89 -14.03 -10.98 0.99
N VAL A 90 -13.72 -9.97 0.16
CA VAL A 90 -14.60 -8.83 -0.14
C VAL A 90 -15.94 -9.29 -0.74
N PHE A 91 -15.94 -10.38 -1.52
CA PHE A 91 -17.12 -10.91 -2.16
C PHE A 91 -18.06 -11.69 -1.20
N TYR A 92 -17.55 -12.04 -0.01
CA TYR A 92 -18.34 -12.72 1.04
C TYR A 92 -18.68 -11.79 2.21
N GLU A 93 -18.10 -10.59 2.24
CA GLU A 93 -18.39 -9.60 3.28
C GLU A 93 -19.80 -9.06 3.13
N LYS A 94 -20.56 -9.07 4.23
CA LYS A 94 -21.97 -8.64 4.25
C LYS A 94 -22.12 -7.15 4.58
N ASN A 95 -21.13 -6.56 5.22
CA ASN A 95 -21.15 -5.14 5.56
C ASN A 95 -20.74 -4.30 4.35
N MET A 96 -21.73 -3.70 3.71
CA MET A 96 -21.52 -2.89 2.50
C MET A 96 -20.57 -1.69 2.72
N LEU A 97 -20.50 -1.15 3.94
CA LEU A 97 -19.56 -0.07 4.25
C LEU A 97 -18.11 -0.57 4.21
N ILE A 98 -17.85 -1.77 4.74
CA ILE A 98 -16.54 -2.43 4.66
C ILE A 98 -16.17 -2.68 3.20
N VAL A 99 -17.09 -3.31 2.44
CA VAL A 99 -16.88 -3.59 1.01
C VAL A 99 -16.54 -2.32 0.24
N PHE A 100 -17.38 -1.30 0.34
CA PHE A 100 -17.20 -0.04 -0.38
C PHE A 100 -15.89 0.66 0.00
N SER A 101 -15.63 0.83 1.31
CA SER A 101 -14.45 1.54 1.77
C SER A 101 -13.16 0.84 1.35
N THR A 102 -13.14 -0.49 1.39
CA THR A 102 -11.98 -1.29 0.98
C THR A 102 -11.73 -1.16 -0.53
N ILE A 103 -12.73 -1.39 -1.37
CA ILE A 103 -12.59 -1.25 -2.82
C ILE A 103 -12.16 0.16 -3.18
N PHE A 104 -12.80 1.16 -2.59
CA PHE A 104 -12.47 2.57 -2.84
C PHE A 104 -11.02 2.87 -2.51
N LEU A 105 -10.55 2.49 -1.31
CA LEU A 105 -9.18 2.74 -0.89
C LEU A 105 -8.16 2.07 -1.81
N HIS A 106 -8.31 0.76 -2.04
CA HIS A 106 -7.33 0.00 -2.83
C HIS A 106 -7.26 0.45 -4.29
N THR A 107 -8.39 0.87 -4.87
CA THR A 107 -8.42 1.33 -6.27
C THR A 107 -7.82 2.71 -6.48
N ILE A 108 -7.87 3.62 -5.48
CA ILE A 108 -7.39 5.00 -5.65
C ILE A 108 -5.96 5.22 -5.13
N LEU A 109 -5.44 4.38 -4.24
CA LEU A 109 -4.16 4.60 -3.57
C LEU A 109 -3.00 4.75 -4.58
N ILE A 110 -2.84 3.78 -5.48
CA ILE A 110 -1.78 3.82 -6.51
C ILE A 110 -1.97 5.01 -7.48
N PRO A 111 -3.16 5.23 -8.10
CA PRO A 111 -3.37 6.37 -8.99
C PRO A 111 -3.07 7.72 -8.34
N ILE A 112 -3.51 7.93 -7.09
CA ILE A 112 -3.28 9.18 -6.39
C ILE A 112 -1.81 9.35 -6.02
N ALA A 113 -1.13 8.31 -5.53
CA ALA A 113 0.30 8.36 -5.23
C ALA A 113 1.13 8.61 -6.50
N PHE A 114 0.74 8.00 -7.63
CA PHE A 114 1.36 8.24 -8.93
C PHE A 114 1.16 9.70 -9.38
N TYR A 115 -0.06 10.23 -9.30
CA TYR A 115 -0.36 11.61 -9.63
C TYR A 115 0.43 12.58 -8.73
N GLY A 116 0.48 12.32 -7.43
CA GLY A 116 1.27 13.10 -6.47
C GLY A 116 2.75 13.11 -6.84
N THR A 117 3.33 11.94 -7.15
CA THR A 117 4.71 11.82 -7.63
C THR A 117 4.93 12.57 -8.94
N TYR A 118 3.97 12.49 -9.87
CA TYR A 118 4.03 13.20 -11.15
C TYR A 118 4.07 14.72 -10.98
N VAL A 119 3.28 15.27 -10.04
CA VAL A 119 3.18 16.72 -9.82
C VAL A 119 4.31 17.27 -8.95
N LEU A 120 4.69 16.54 -7.89
CA LEU A 120 5.70 16.97 -6.91
C LEU A 120 7.14 16.65 -7.33
N GLY A 121 7.29 15.72 -8.28
CA GLY A 121 8.60 15.22 -8.70
C GLY A 121 9.12 14.09 -7.83
N PHE A 122 10.27 13.58 -8.26
CA PHE A 122 10.93 12.45 -7.64
C PHE A 122 11.98 12.91 -6.62
N SER A 123 12.19 12.14 -5.54
CA SER A 123 13.19 12.45 -4.52
C SER A 123 14.02 11.22 -4.17
N ARG A 124 15.34 11.36 -4.10
CA ARG A 124 16.25 10.29 -3.63
C ARG A 124 16.02 9.94 -2.16
N LYS A 125 15.53 10.88 -1.36
CA LYS A 125 15.21 10.67 0.06
C LYS A 125 14.05 9.70 0.27
N SER A 126 13.29 9.41 -0.78
CA SER A 126 12.16 8.47 -0.69
C SER A 126 12.59 7.04 -0.40
N PHE A 127 13.74 6.59 -0.92
CA PHE A 127 14.22 5.23 -0.66
C PHE A 127 14.58 4.99 0.82
N PRO A 128 15.49 5.76 1.45
CA PRO A 128 15.77 5.58 2.88
C PRO A 128 14.54 5.84 3.76
N PHE A 129 13.67 6.77 3.38
CA PHE A 129 12.43 7.01 4.11
C PHE A 129 11.48 5.80 4.00
N MET A 130 11.35 5.19 2.83
CA MET A 130 10.60 3.96 2.61
C MET A 130 11.10 2.83 3.50
N VAL A 131 12.41 2.59 3.52
CA VAL A 131 13.03 1.56 4.36
C VAL A 131 12.70 1.81 5.83
N PHE A 132 12.88 3.04 6.30
CA PHE A 132 12.59 3.39 7.68
C PHE A 132 11.12 3.16 8.03
N ILE A 133 10.19 3.73 7.26
CA ILE A 133 8.77 3.75 7.61
C ILE A 133 8.10 2.38 7.45
N TYR A 134 8.38 1.65 6.38
CA TYR A 134 7.68 0.40 6.10
C TYR A 134 8.39 -0.81 6.69
N PHE A 135 9.72 -0.87 6.62
CA PHE A 135 10.45 -2.05 7.05
C PHE A 135 10.95 -1.96 8.50
N LEU A 136 11.35 -0.79 8.98
CA LEU A 136 11.83 -0.65 10.35
C LEU A 136 10.74 -0.20 11.34
N PHE A 137 9.64 0.34 10.87
CA PHE A 137 8.52 0.78 11.72
C PHE A 137 7.26 -0.06 11.50
N LEU A 138 6.62 -0.01 10.32
CA LEU A 138 5.28 -0.60 10.12
C LEU A 138 5.30 -2.13 10.25
N ALA A 139 6.25 -2.83 9.64
CA ALA A 139 6.28 -4.29 9.70
C ALA A 139 6.55 -4.82 11.12
N PRO A 140 7.55 -4.33 11.89
CA PRO A 140 7.70 -4.71 13.30
C PRO A 140 6.49 -4.31 14.15
N ALA A 141 5.93 -3.11 13.95
CA ALA A 141 4.74 -2.68 14.68
C ALA A 141 3.55 -3.61 14.40
N THR A 142 3.33 -3.99 13.13
CA THR A 142 2.31 -4.98 12.77
C THR A 142 2.55 -6.30 13.48
N TYR A 143 3.78 -6.81 13.47
CA TYR A 143 4.13 -8.07 14.14
C TYR A 143 3.91 -8.03 15.66
N ILE A 144 4.25 -6.92 16.30
CA ILE A 144 4.15 -6.77 17.77
C ILE A 144 2.71 -6.51 18.22
N PHE A 145 1.97 -5.69 17.49
CA PHE A 145 0.67 -5.16 17.91
C PHE A 145 -0.54 -5.86 17.30
N THR A 146 -0.34 -6.79 16.35
CA THR A 146 -1.42 -7.63 15.82
C THR A 146 -1.16 -9.10 16.15
N ASP A 147 -2.06 -10.00 15.80
CA ASP A 147 -1.91 -11.42 16.07
C ASP A 147 -1.93 -12.26 14.79
N SER A 148 -1.48 -13.53 14.93
CA SER A 148 -1.37 -14.45 13.80
C SER A 148 -2.71 -14.87 13.21
N SER A 149 -3.83 -14.70 13.92
CA SER A 149 -5.17 -15.03 13.40
C SER A 149 -5.59 -14.07 12.30
N MET A 150 -5.25 -12.79 12.47
CA MET A 150 -5.55 -11.75 11.48
C MET A 150 -4.58 -11.75 10.30
N ASN A 151 -3.35 -12.20 10.53
CA ASN A 151 -2.25 -12.18 9.55
C ASN A 151 -2.12 -10.83 8.81
N THR A 152 -2.27 -9.74 9.55
CA THR A 152 -2.21 -8.37 9.02
C THR A 152 -0.95 -8.17 8.18
N ASN A 153 -1.10 -7.62 6.99
CA ASN A 153 0.00 -7.40 6.02
C ASN A 153 0.82 -8.67 5.70
N CYS A 154 0.29 -9.87 5.97
CA CYS A 154 0.99 -11.15 5.73
C CYS A 154 2.29 -11.35 6.52
N VAL A 155 2.47 -10.65 7.64
CA VAL A 155 3.70 -10.73 8.44
C VAL A 155 3.86 -12.04 9.22
N PHE A 156 2.76 -12.74 9.49
CA PHE A 156 2.78 -14.02 10.21
C PHE A 156 2.77 -15.25 9.31
N ARG A 157 2.11 -15.13 8.14
CA ARG A 157 1.99 -16.20 7.14
C ARG A 157 2.00 -15.60 5.75
N ARG A 158 2.62 -16.28 4.80
CA ARG A 158 2.63 -15.86 3.40
C ARG A 158 1.22 -15.80 2.81
N CYS A 159 0.97 -14.79 2.01
CA CYS A 159 -0.29 -14.58 1.30
C CYS A 159 -0.13 -14.77 -0.21
N GLY A 160 -1.27 -15.02 -0.87
CA GLY A 160 -1.33 -15.04 -2.34
C GLY A 160 -0.48 -16.14 -2.98
N PHE A 161 0.27 -15.79 -3.99
CA PHE A 161 1.09 -16.71 -4.79
C PHE A 161 2.17 -17.46 -4.00
N LEU A 162 2.59 -16.89 -2.87
CA LEU A 162 3.69 -17.39 -2.05
C LEU A 162 3.19 -18.30 -0.92
N LYS A 163 1.92 -18.70 -0.95
CA LYS A 163 1.37 -19.70 -0.03
C LYS A 163 2.18 -20.99 -0.16
N SER A 164 3.18 -21.19 0.71
CA SER A 164 3.77 -22.50 0.89
C SER A 164 2.92 -23.30 1.85
N GLY A 165 2.66 -24.57 1.57
CA GLY A 165 1.99 -25.49 2.51
C GLY A 165 2.83 -25.81 3.77
N VAL A 166 4.01 -25.23 3.89
CA VAL A 166 4.93 -25.43 5.02
C VAL A 166 4.64 -24.36 6.07
N VAL A 167 4.24 -24.81 7.26
CA VAL A 167 4.11 -23.93 8.44
C VAL A 167 5.54 -23.60 8.91
N GLU A 168 6.04 -22.47 8.47
CA GLU A 168 7.30 -21.93 8.94
C GLU A 168 7.11 -21.23 10.29
N SER A 169 8.20 -21.11 11.06
CA SER A 169 8.14 -20.34 12.30
C SER A 169 7.77 -18.88 12.00
N PRO A 170 7.08 -18.17 12.92
CA PRO A 170 6.72 -16.76 12.73
C PRO A 170 7.92 -15.86 12.38
N LEU A 171 9.09 -16.16 12.95
CA LEU A 171 10.32 -15.44 12.66
C LEU A 171 10.78 -15.66 11.21
N MET A 172 10.71 -16.89 10.71
CA MET A 172 11.06 -17.19 9.31
C MET A 172 10.11 -16.50 8.34
N ASN A 173 8.80 -16.50 8.62
CA ASN A 173 7.83 -15.76 7.81
C ASN A 173 8.13 -14.25 7.77
N LEU A 174 8.51 -13.67 8.92
CA LEU A 174 8.90 -12.28 8.99
C LEU A 174 10.15 -12.00 8.15
N LEU A 175 11.17 -12.86 8.22
CA LEU A 175 12.40 -12.72 7.41
C LEU A 175 12.10 -12.82 5.90
N TYR A 176 11.26 -13.77 5.49
CA TYR A 176 10.80 -13.87 4.10
C TYR A 176 10.01 -12.62 3.68
N TYR A 177 9.08 -12.16 4.53
CA TYR A 177 8.34 -10.93 4.29
C TYR A 177 9.28 -9.76 4.02
N TYR A 178 10.30 -9.57 4.86
CA TYR A 178 11.30 -8.52 4.66
C TYR A 178 12.07 -8.70 3.34
N GLY A 179 12.59 -9.90 3.09
CA GLY A 179 13.41 -10.16 1.90
C GLY A 179 12.62 -9.96 0.60
N GLU A 180 11.46 -10.56 0.50
CA GLU A 180 10.62 -10.51 -0.70
C GLU A 180 10.07 -9.10 -0.94
N ASN A 181 9.44 -8.49 0.06
CA ASN A 181 8.86 -7.16 -0.11
C ASN A 181 9.92 -6.06 -0.30
N PHE A 182 11.08 -6.18 0.36
CA PHE A 182 12.19 -5.26 0.15
C PHE A 182 12.72 -5.35 -1.30
N LEU A 183 12.96 -6.57 -1.80
CA LEU A 183 13.41 -6.79 -3.16
C LEU A 183 12.41 -6.20 -4.17
N VAL A 184 11.12 -6.50 -4.01
CA VAL A 184 10.08 -6.01 -4.92
C VAL A 184 9.91 -4.50 -4.81
N ALA A 185 10.05 -3.90 -3.62
CA ALA A 185 10.07 -2.45 -3.45
C ALA A 185 11.28 -1.80 -4.14
N CYS A 186 12.47 -2.43 -4.10
CA CYS A 186 13.64 -1.97 -4.85
C CYS A 186 13.39 -2.01 -6.36
N VAL A 187 12.82 -3.09 -6.88
CA VAL A 187 12.44 -3.22 -8.30
C VAL A 187 11.42 -2.15 -8.69
N SER A 188 10.40 -1.93 -7.85
CA SER A 188 9.39 -0.88 -8.07
C SER A 188 10.02 0.52 -8.10
N PHE A 189 10.95 0.80 -7.17
CA PHE A 189 11.70 2.06 -7.16
C PHE A 189 12.44 2.29 -8.47
N LEU A 190 13.21 1.28 -8.93
CA LEU A 190 13.96 1.36 -10.18
C LEU A 190 13.03 1.49 -11.40
N GLY A 191 11.94 0.73 -11.42
CA GLY A 191 10.94 0.78 -12.50
C GLY A 191 10.25 2.13 -12.61
N VAL A 192 9.80 2.69 -11.49
CA VAL A 192 9.18 4.03 -11.46
C VAL A 192 10.20 5.10 -11.85
N MET A 193 11.43 5.03 -11.35
CA MET A 193 12.49 5.96 -11.73
C MET A 193 12.78 5.91 -13.24
N PHE A 194 12.88 4.71 -13.80
CA PHE A 194 13.07 4.52 -15.25
C PHE A 194 11.90 5.10 -16.04
N PHE A 195 10.66 4.83 -15.63
CA PHE A 195 9.45 5.35 -16.27
C PHE A 195 9.44 6.88 -16.31
N PHE A 196 9.69 7.54 -15.17
CA PHE A 196 9.72 8.99 -15.11
C PHE A 196 10.83 9.58 -15.97
N LYS A 197 12.03 9.01 -15.94
CA LYS A 197 13.18 9.50 -16.71
C LYS A 197 13.04 9.27 -18.21
N LYS A 198 12.67 8.07 -18.63
CA LYS A 198 12.69 7.67 -20.05
C LYS A 198 11.38 7.96 -20.76
N ILE A 199 10.23 7.69 -20.14
CA ILE A 199 8.92 7.78 -20.79
C ILE A 199 8.36 9.19 -20.63
N LEU A 200 8.35 9.74 -19.42
CA LEU A 200 7.84 11.09 -19.17
C LEU A 200 8.84 12.20 -19.44
N LYS A 201 10.11 11.85 -19.76
CA LYS A 201 11.21 12.79 -19.99
C LYS A 201 11.34 13.84 -18.88
N LYS A 202 10.98 13.47 -17.66
CA LYS A 202 11.18 14.28 -16.46
C LYS A 202 12.47 13.84 -15.79
N ASP A 203 13.32 14.80 -15.42
CA ASP A 203 14.49 14.46 -14.62
C ASP A 203 14.01 14.05 -13.21
N PRO A 204 14.18 12.79 -12.81
CA PRO A 204 13.70 12.29 -11.51
C PRO A 204 14.51 12.82 -10.33
N LEU A 205 15.53 13.65 -10.57
CA LEU A 205 16.54 13.97 -9.57
C LEU A 205 16.68 15.47 -9.25
N VAL A 206 15.77 16.31 -9.81
CA VAL A 206 15.75 17.74 -9.53
C VAL A 206 14.81 18.02 -8.37
N SER A 207 15.30 17.88 -7.15
CA SER A 207 14.90 18.65 -5.96
C SER A 207 15.66 18.17 -4.72
#